data_b761ae8302e6dbdc0ac071edef91c49f
#
_entry.id   b761ae8302e6dbdc0ac071edef91c49f
#
_cell.length_a   1.000
_cell.length_b   1.000
_cell.length_c   1.000
_cell.angle_alpha   90.00
_cell.angle_beta   90.00
_cell.angle_gamma   90.00
#
_symmetry.space_group_name_H-M   'P 1'
#
loop_
_entity.id
_entity.type
_entity.pdbx_description
1 polymer ?
#
loop_
_entity_poly.entity_id
_entity_poly.type
_entity_poly.pdbx_seq_one_letter_code
_entity_poly.pdbx_strand_id
1 'polypeptide(L)' 'MMANAVFHLEPLTCPSCIKKIETALNKSNGVEFSKVLFNSGKVKVEFNDAVVKAEELAETIEKLGYPVLKTKVS' A
#
# COMPACT_ATOMS: atom_id res chain seq x y z
N MET A 1 5.76 -10.56 13.66
CA MET A 1 6.86 -10.61 12.68
C MET A 1 6.56 -9.64 11.55
N MET A 2 7.60 -9.04 10.98
CA MET A 2 7.44 -8.11 9.87
C MET A 2 7.22 -8.85 8.55
N ALA A 3 6.30 -8.37 7.76
CA ALA A 3 6.03 -8.90 6.44
C ALA A 3 6.13 -7.79 5.41
N ASN A 4 6.40 -8.16 4.17
CA ASN A 4 6.45 -7.21 3.06
C ASN A 4 5.32 -7.50 2.09
N ALA A 5 4.63 -6.47 1.67
CA ALA A 5 3.59 -6.59 0.66
C ALA A 5 3.88 -5.62 -0.47
N VAL A 6 3.63 -6.05 -1.68
CA VAL A 6 3.71 -5.20 -2.87
C VAL A 6 2.36 -5.22 -3.56
N PHE A 7 1.76 -4.06 -3.68
CA PHE A 7 0.48 -3.90 -4.36
C PHE A 7 0.72 -3.31 -5.74
N HIS A 8 0.18 -3.98 -6.75
CA HIS A 8 0.25 -3.50 -8.12
C HIS A 8 -1.01 -2.72 -8.43
N LEU A 9 -0.84 -1.46 -8.77
CA LEU A 9 -1.93 -0.55 -9.11
C LEU A 9 -1.78 -0.10 -10.56
N GLU A 10 -2.81 0.54 -11.07
CA GLU A 10 -2.69 1.23 -12.35
C GLU A 10 -1.70 2.39 -12.18
N PRO A 11 -0.93 2.74 -13.23
CA PRO A 11 0.03 3.82 -13.13
C PRO A 11 -0.61 5.11 -12.61
N LEU A 12 0.01 5.68 -11.57
CA LEU A 12 -0.48 6.91 -10.96
C LEU A 12 0.14 8.10 -11.66
N THR A 13 -0.69 9.00 -12.14
CA THR A 13 -0.23 10.21 -12.83
C THR A 13 -0.36 11.46 -11.96
N CYS A 14 -1.01 11.34 -10.82
CA CYS A 14 -1.31 12.47 -9.93
C CYS A 14 -0.43 12.42 -8.68
N PRO A 15 0.44 13.43 -8.47
CA PRO A 15 1.27 13.48 -7.26
C PRO A 15 0.46 13.48 -5.96
N SER A 16 -0.71 14.08 -5.96
CA SER A 16 -1.58 14.09 -4.79
C SER A 16 -2.06 12.70 -4.42
N CYS A 17 -2.28 11.85 -5.43
CA CYS A 17 -2.72 10.48 -5.21
C CYS A 17 -1.65 9.67 -4.49
N ILE A 18 -0.39 9.87 -4.87
CA ILE A 18 0.74 9.21 -4.23
C ILE A 18 0.81 9.57 -2.75
N LYS A 19 0.67 10.84 -2.44
CA LYS A 19 0.69 11.31 -1.05
C LYS A 19 -0.49 10.77 -0.25
N LYS A 20 -1.66 10.67 -0.85
CA LYS A 20 -2.83 10.12 -0.18
C LYS A 20 -2.63 8.67 0.20
N ILE A 21 -2.12 7.87 -0.71
CA ILE A 21 -1.84 6.46 -0.45
C ILE A 21 -0.79 6.32 0.64
N GLU A 22 0.31 7.04 0.51
CA GLU A 22 1.41 7.00 1.48
C GLU A 22 0.92 7.42 2.87
N THR A 23 0.20 8.51 2.96
CA THR A 23 -0.32 9.00 4.24
C THR A 23 -1.28 8.00 4.87
N ALA A 24 -2.20 7.45 4.08
CA ALA A 24 -3.17 6.48 4.59
C ALA A 24 -2.48 5.22 5.10
N LEU A 25 -1.48 4.73 4.38
CA LEU A 25 -0.73 3.55 4.81
C LEU A 25 0.10 3.82 6.06
N ASN A 26 0.76 4.98 6.12
CA ASN A 26 1.55 5.34 7.30
C ASN A 26 0.69 5.53 8.56
N LYS A 27 -0.57 5.86 8.39
CA LYS A 27 -1.51 5.99 9.52
C LYS A 27 -2.10 4.65 9.95
N SER A 28 -1.96 3.62 9.14
CA SER A 28 -2.48 2.30 9.47
C SER A 28 -1.67 1.68 10.59
N ASN A 29 -2.37 1.09 11.58
CA ASN A 29 -1.70 0.41 12.66
C ASN A 29 -0.94 -0.81 12.12
N GLY A 30 0.28 -1.00 12.60
CA GLY A 30 1.11 -2.13 12.19
C GLY A 30 1.98 -1.87 10.97
N VAL A 31 1.79 -0.75 10.28
CA VAL A 31 2.64 -0.38 9.14
C VAL A 31 3.89 0.32 9.65
N GLU A 32 5.04 -0.26 9.38
CA GLU A 32 6.33 0.32 9.76
C GLU A 32 6.89 1.23 8.68
N PHE A 33 6.66 0.87 7.41
CA PHE A 33 7.23 1.60 6.30
C PHE A 33 6.35 1.41 5.05
N SER A 34 6.20 2.46 4.29
CA SER A 34 5.53 2.37 2.99
C SER A 34 6.28 3.20 1.96
N LYS A 35 6.32 2.70 0.74
CA LYS A 35 6.96 3.37 -0.38
C LYS A 35 6.10 3.21 -1.62
N VAL A 36 5.81 4.32 -2.26
CA VAL A 36 5.04 4.33 -3.50
C VAL A 36 5.99 4.51 -4.68
N LEU A 37 6.00 3.52 -5.57
CA LEU A 37 6.81 3.55 -6.79
C LEU A 37 5.89 3.96 -7.94
N PHE A 38 5.66 5.24 -8.05
CA PHE A 38 4.67 5.76 -9.00
C PHE A 38 5.00 5.44 -10.46
N ASN A 39 6.28 5.34 -10.81
CA ASN A 39 6.69 5.02 -12.19
C ASN A 39 6.24 3.64 -12.64
N SER A 40 6.15 2.70 -11.72
CA SER A 40 5.75 1.33 -12.02
C SER A 40 4.37 0.96 -11.46
N GLY A 41 3.70 1.92 -10.81
CA GLY A 41 2.40 1.67 -10.22
C GLY A 41 2.41 0.66 -9.08
N LYS A 42 3.53 0.59 -8.35
CA LYS A 42 3.68 -0.35 -7.24
C LYS A 42 3.72 0.38 -5.92
N VAL A 43 3.14 -0.24 -4.90
CA VAL A 43 3.21 0.26 -3.52
C VAL A 43 3.82 -0.83 -2.67
N LYS A 44 4.97 -0.54 -2.08
CA LYS A 44 5.67 -1.48 -1.21
C LYS A 44 5.42 -1.09 0.24
N VAL A 45 5.01 -2.06 1.06
CA VAL A 45 4.68 -1.83 2.45
C VAL A 45 5.37 -2.86 3.33
N GLU A 46 6.00 -2.40 4.40
CA GLU A 46 6.48 -3.26 5.47
C GLU A 46 5.53 -3.10 6.64
N PHE A 47 4.99 -4.19 7.11
CA PHE A 47 4.00 -4.17 8.17
C PHE A 47 4.17 -5.37 9.11
N ASN A 48 3.60 -5.24 10.31
CA ASN A 48 3.58 -6.33 11.27
C ASN A 48 2.32 -7.16 11.02
N ASP A 49 2.50 -8.38 10.51
CA ASP A 49 1.38 -9.24 10.14
C ASP A 49 0.57 -9.75 11.35
N ALA A 50 1.09 -9.57 12.55
CA ALA A 50 0.34 -9.86 13.76
C ALA A 50 -0.65 -8.75 14.12
N VAL A 51 -0.46 -7.55 13.57
CA VAL A 51 -1.30 -6.38 13.84
C VAL A 51 -2.27 -6.11 12.70
N VAL A 52 -1.76 -6.17 11.47
CA VAL A 52 -2.54 -5.86 10.27
C VAL A 52 -2.20 -6.88 9.18
N LYS A 53 -3.16 -7.13 8.30
CA LYS A 53 -2.95 -8.06 7.19
C LYS A 53 -2.86 -7.31 5.87
N ALA A 54 -2.20 -7.94 4.89
CA ALA A 54 -2.06 -7.35 3.56
C ALA A 54 -3.43 -7.03 2.93
N GLU A 55 -4.42 -7.87 3.17
CA GLU A 55 -5.78 -7.65 2.68
C GLU A 55 -6.38 -6.34 3.19
N GLU A 56 -6.12 -6.02 4.45
CA GLU A 56 -6.59 -4.77 5.06
C GLU A 56 -5.93 -3.56 4.42
N LEU A 57 -4.65 -3.67 4.12
CA LEU A 57 -3.91 -2.60 3.45
C LEU A 57 -4.42 -2.41 2.01
N ALA A 58 -4.67 -3.51 1.31
CA ALA A 58 -5.23 -3.45 -0.04
C ALA A 58 -6.60 -2.77 -0.02
N GLU A 59 -7.44 -3.13 0.95
CA GLU A 59 -8.76 -2.52 1.11
C GLU A 59 -8.65 -1.01 1.38
N THR A 60 -7.69 -0.61 2.20
CA THR A 60 -7.43 0.81 2.48
C THR A 60 -7.12 1.57 1.20
N ILE A 61 -6.28 0.99 0.33
CA ILE A 61 -5.94 1.61 -0.95
C ILE A 61 -7.17 1.69 -1.85
N GLU A 62 -7.96 0.63 -1.91
CA GLU A 62 -9.17 0.61 -2.73
C GLU A 62 -10.20 1.63 -2.27
N LYS A 63 -10.33 1.84 -0.98
CA LYS A 63 -11.24 2.85 -0.41
C LYS A 63 -10.86 4.27 -0.81
N LEU A 64 -9.60 4.49 -1.13
CA LEU A 64 -9.14 5.79 -1.62
C LEU A 64 -9.48 6.01 -3.10
N GLY A 65 -10.02 5.00 -3.76
CA GLY A 65 -10.38 5.08 -5.18
C GLY A 65 -9.33 4.50 -6.12
N TYR A 66 -8.37 3.75 -5.61
CA TYR A 66 -7.29 3.17 -6.41
C TYR A 66 -7.40 1.64 -6.40
N PRO A 67 -7.89 1.04 -7.49
CA PRO A 67 -8.04 -0.43 -7.52
C PRO A 67 -6.69 -1.13 -7.45
N VAL A 68 -6.61 -2.13 -6.59
CA VAL A 68 -5.44 -2.97 -6.47
C VAL A 68 -5.56 -4.10 -7.50
N LEU A 69 -4.64 -4.12 -8.47
CA LEU A 69 -4.65 -5.11 -9.54
C LEU A 69 -4.07 -6.44 -9.10
N LYS A 70 -3.04 -6.38 -8.25
CA LYS A 70 -2.36 -7.58 -7.77
C LYS A 70 -1.73 -7.31 -6.41
N THR A 71 -1.71 -8.31 -5.56
CA THR A 71 -1.07 -8.24 -4.25
C THR A 71 -0.03 -9.35 -4.15
N LYS A 72 1.19 -8.99 -3.76
CA LYS A 72 2.25 -9.94 -3.45
C LYS A 72 2.67 -9.74 -2.00
N VAL A 73 2.73 -10.83 -1.26
CA VAL A 73 3.19 -10.83 0.12
C VAL A 73 4.40 -11.74 0.24
N SER A 74 5.45 -11.25 0.88
CA SER A 74 6.66 -12.04 1.07
C SER A 74 7.19 -11.93 2.51
#